data_3d7dad9d5da310c86667a8ab2956fe79
#
_entry.id   3d7dad9d5da310c86667a8ab2956fe79
#
_cell.length_a   1.000
_cell.length_b   1.000
_cell.length_c   1.000
_cell.angle_alpha   90.00
_cell.angle_beta   90.00
_cell.angle_gamma   90.00
#
_symmetry.space_group_name_H-M   'P 1'
#
loop_
_entity.id
_entity.type
_entity.pdbx_description
1 polymer ?
#
loop_
_entity_poly.entity_id
_entity_poly.type
_entity_poly.pdbx_seq_one_letter_code
_entity_poly.pdbx_strand_id
1 'polypeptide(L)'
;MDFSAANTSLWDPIIQIGVIAGLILLANVLRRKIAFVRKSLIPTAVLAGFLLLFIRTSGIININAVMLEKLTYHALALGFICMSLRIPEKNSDSGAMIGSKSGALIVSTYLVQALAGLVVSLGLAYTIMPDFFKASGILLPMAYGQGPGQANNVGTTYEALGMASGRTFGLSLAATGYLCACIVGVVFLNIYNRKNRLERIQNKEDISGSVTIDTFQNNDEIPISESVDKLSIQFALVALVYLLTYWLTRGLNNLIAMIAPGAAGTVGTLLWGFNFIIGSMIAIICREILKGLRSAKIMNRQYQNNYLLSRISGLAFDVMIVAGIAGFLFFKYGKYLNNFRYFNSLTGVPARFIAICFSPAAQRWVHRGFMKAYKYFDKHWRCYLPR
;
A
#
# COMPACT_ATOMS: atom_id res chain seq x y z
N MET A 1 -0.54 38.26 6.30
CA MET A 1 -0.81 36.83 6.59
C MET A 1 -0.67 36.65 8.09
N ASP A 2 -1.67 36.12 8.78
CA ASP A 2 -1.58 35.88 10.22
C ASP A 2 -0.83 34.55 10.47
N PHE A 3 0.27 34.60 11.23
CA PHE A 3 1.08 33.47 11.62
C PHE A 3 0.80 32.98 13.05
N SER A 4 -0.19 33.58 13.73
CA SER A 4 -0.56 33.19 15.08
C SER A 4 -1.22 31.80 15.13
N ALA A 5 -1.32 31.23 16.32
CA ALA A 5 -2.01 29.98 16.58
C ALA A 5 -3.51 30.00 16.21
N ALA A 6 -4.10 31.20 16.04
CA ALA A 6 -5.49 31.37 15.62
C ALA A 6 -5.72 31.01 14.15
N ASN A 7 -4.67 30.99 13.31
CA ASN A 7 -4.75 30.58 11.91
C ASN A 7 -4.74 29.04 11.77
N THR A 8 -5.90 28.44 11.99
CA THR A 8 -6.06 26.97 11.91
C THR A 8 -5.75 26.43 10.53
N SER A 9 -6.03 27.17 9.46
CA SER A 9 -5.73 26.73 8.09
C SER A 9 -4.23 26.56 7.83
N LEU A 10 -3.40 27.32 8.51
CA LEU A 10 -1.94 27.23 8.45
C LEU A 10 -1.41 26.07 9.31
N TRP A 11 -1.90 25.97 10.55
CA TRP A 11 -1.33 25.09 11.56
C TRP A 11 -1.91 23.66 11.56
N ASP A 12 -3.20 23.48 11.24
CA ASP A 12 -3.84 22.14 11.28
C ASP A 12 -3.10 21.06 10.48
N PRO A 13 -2.62 21.30 9.24
CA PRO A 13 -1.87 20.28 8.50
C PRO A 13 -0.57 19.90 9.21
N ILE A 14 0.15 20.89 9.75
CA ILE A 14 1.42 20.67 10.45
C ILE A 14 1.22 19.91 11.75
N ILE A 15 0.19 20.29 12.53
CA ILE A 15 -0.17 19.60 13.77
C ILE A 15 -0.52 18.13 13.49
N GLN A 16 -1.32 17.87 12.45
CA GLN A 16 -1.71 16.50 12.11
C GLN A 16 -0.53 15.65 11.65
N ILE A 17 0.39 16.20 10.84
CA ILE A 17 1.63 15.55 10.46
C ILE A 17 2.50 15.28 11.69
N GLY A 18 2.60 16.27 12.59
CA GLY A 18 3.35 16.13 13.86
C GLY A 18 2.79 15.02 14.75
N VAL A 19 1.46 14.91 14.86
CA VAL A 19 0.80 13.83 15.61
C VAL A 19 1.11 12.46 14.97
N ILE A 20 1.02 12.33 13.65
CA ILE A 20 1.36 11.09 12.95
C ILE A 20 2.81 10.70 13.22
N ALA A 21 3.75 11.65 13.09
CA ALA A 21 5.16 11.41 13.35
C ALA A 21 5.42 11.00 14.81
N GLY A 22 4.80 11.68 15.77
CA GLY A 22 4.88 11.34 17.20
C GLY A 22 4.38 9.93 17.49
N LEU A 23 3.28 9.52 16.85
CA LEU A 23 2.73 8.17 17.01
C LEU A 23 3.58 7.09 16.35
N ILE A 24 4.24 7.38 15.23
CA ILE A 24 5.23 6.46 14.64
C ILE A 24 6.39 6.25 15.62
N LEU A 25 6.90 7.32 16.23
CA LEU A 25 7.95 7.22 17.25
C LEU A 25 7.48 6.44 18.47
N LEU A 26 6.29 6.74 19.00
CA LEU A 26 5.69 6.01 20.11
C LEU A 26 5.52 4.52 19.80
N ALA A 27 5.00 4.20 18.62
CA ALA A 27 4.85 2.81 18.16
C ALA A 27 6.19 2.08 18.08
N ASN A 28 7.26 2.77 17.65
CA ASN A 28 8.62 2.21 17.65
C ASN A 28 9.11 1.91 19.06
N VAL A 29 8.87 2.81 20.04
CA VAL A 29 9.21 2.60 21.44
C VAL A 29 8.43 1.41 22.02
N LEU A 30 7.11 1.36 21.79
CA LEU A 30 6.26 0.25 22.24
C LEU A 30 6.71 -1.10 21.68
N ARG A 31 7.05 -1.13 20.38
CA ARG A 31 7.57 -2.34 19.72
C ARG A 31 8.88 -2.82 20.35
N ARG A 32 9.77 -1.92 20.78
CA ARG A 32 11.04 -2.27 21.44
C ARG A 32 10.83 -2.73 22.89
N LYS A 33 9.95 -2.07 23.63
CA LYS A 33 9.74 -2.31 25.06
C LYS A 33 8.82 -3.48 25.35
N ILE A 34 7.74 -3.66 24.57
CA ILE A 34 6.72 -4.68 24.83
C ILE A 34 7.08 -5.96 24.06
N ALA A 35 7.42 -7.03 24.82
CA ALA A 35 7.83 -8.32 24.26
C ALA A 35 6.75 -8.96 23.36
N PHE A 36 5.46 -8.81 23.72
CA PHE A 36 4.34 -9.30 22.89
C PHE A 36 4.31 -8.62 21.52
N VAL A 37 4.42 -7.29 21.48
CA VAL A 37 4.42 -6.51 20.21
C VAL A 37 5.64 -6.87 19.38
N ARG A 38 6.82 -7.02 19.99
CA ARG A 38 8.04 -7.44 19.29
C ARG A 38 7.92 -8.82 18.66
N LYS A 39 7.28 -9.76 19.35
CA LYS A 39 7.08 -11.13 18.86
C LYS A 39 5.98 -11.24 17.81
N SER A 40 5.03 -10.29 17.77
CA SER A 40 3.89 -10.30 16.84
C SER A 40 4.23 -9.93 15.40
N LEU A 41 5.47 -9.48 15.12
CA LEU A 41 5.94 -9.03 13.79
C LEU A 41 5.08 -7.92 13.18
N ILE A 42 4.25 -7.22 13.99
CA ILE A 42 3.41 -6.11 13.51
C ILE A 42 4.33 -4.97 13.03
N PRO A 43 4.16 -4.46 11.80
CA PRO A 43 4.89 -3.28 11.33
C PRO A 43 4.61 -2.06 12.22
N THR A 44 5.63 -1.24 12.43
CA THR A 44 5.52 -0.04 13.28
C THR A 44 4.43 0.91 12.79
N ALA A 45 4.32 1.10 11.47
CA ALA A 45 3.28 1.93 10.85
C ALA A 45 1.87 1.42 11.13
N VAL A 46 1.66 0.10 11.11
CA VAL A 46 0.35 -0.50 11.42
C VAL A 46 -0.02 -0.24 12.89
N LEU A 47 0.92 -0.42 13.80
CA LEU A 47 0.71 -0.11 15.22
C LEU A 47 0.39 1.37 15.43
N ALA A 48 1.16 2.27 14.80
CA ALA A 48 0.90 3.71 14.84
C ALA A 48 -0.47 4.08 14.27
N GLY A 49 -0.90 3.42 13.19
CA GLY A 49 -2.21 3.61 12.58
C GLY A 49 -3.36 3.23 13.52
N PHE A 50 -3.25 2.12 14.25
CA PHE A 50 -4.24 1.74 15.25
C PHE A 50 -4.22 2.66 16.48
N LEU A 51 -3.06 3.14 16.91
CA LEU A 51 -2.97 4.15 17.97
C LEU A 51 -3.66 5.46 17.55
N LEU A 52 -3.41 5.92 16.33
CA LEU A 52 -4.05 7.12 15.78
C LEU A 52 -5.56 6.94 15.65
N LEU A 53 -6.01 5.78 15.20
CA LEU A 53 -7.42 5.42 15.13
C LEU A 53 -8.06 5.49 16.52
N PHE A 54 -7.42 4.93 17.54
CA PHE A 54 -7.90 4.96 18.92
C PHE A 54 -8.01 6.40 19.45
N ILE A 55 -6.97 7.23 19.27
CA ILE A 55 -6.96 8.64 19.71
C ILE A 55 -8.05 9.44 19.00
N ARG A 56 -8.24 9.21 17.70
CA ARG A 56 -9.28 9.86 16.91
C ARG A 56 -10.69 9.45 17.33
N THR A 57 -10.91 8.17 17.62
CA THR A 57 -12.21 7.66 18.05
C THR A 57 -12.57 8.06 19.47
N SER A 58 -11.57 8.20 20.35
CA SER A 58 -11.78 8.71 21.72
C SER A 58 -12.00 10.21 21.81
N GLY A 59 -11.85 10.94 20.70
CA GLY A 59 -12.06 12.39 20.66
C GLY A 59 -10.96 13.22 21.34
N ILE A 60 -9.84 12.61 21.74
CA ILE A 60 -8.72 13.30 22.41
C ILE A 60 -8.12 14.36 21.50
N ILE A 61 -7.98 14.06 20.21
CA ILE A 61 -7.44 14.97 19.21
C ILE A 61 -8.39 14.95 18.00
N ASN A 62 -8.79 16.15 17.55
CA ASN A 62 -9.60 16.28 16.35
C ASN A 62 -8.70 16.19 15.11
N ILE A 63 -8.77 15.04 14.42
CA ILE A 63 -8.00 14.81 13.21
C ILE A 63 -8.94 14.79 12.02
N ASN A 64 -8.65 15.64 11.03
CA ASN A 64 -9.46 15.79 9.85
C ASN A 64 -9.34 14.54 8.93
N ALA A 65 -10.48 13.90 8.67
CA ALA A 65 -10.56 12.74 7.77
C ALA A 65 -10.03 13.05 6.36
N VAL A 66 -10.36 14.22 5.83
CA VAL A 66 -9.95 14.64 4.49
C VAL A 66 -8.43 14.75 4.39
N MET A 67 -7.77 15.21 5.46
CA MET A 67 -6.31 15.26 5.50
C MET A 67 -5.69 13.87 5.48
N LEU A 68 -6.24 12.91 6.23
CA LEU A 68 -5.78 11.51 6.22
C LEU A 68 -5.94 10.87 4.82
N GLU A 69 -7.04 11.17 4.14
CA GLU A 69 -7.26 10.70 2.77
C GLU A 69 -6.25 11.29 1.79
N LYS A 70 -5.99 12.61 1.87
CA LYS A 70 -4.97 13.28 1.05
C LYS A 70 -3.59 12.67 1.30
N LEU A 71 -3.21 12.47 2.56
CA LEU A 71 -1.94 11.84 2.91
C LEU A 71 -1.85 10.42 2.36
N THR A 72 -2.91 9.62 2.49
CA THR A 72 -2.95 8.26 1.94
C THR A 72 -2.75 8.26 0.43
N TYR A 73 -3.46 9.15 -0.28
CA TYR A 73 -3.42 9.26 -1.73
C TYR A 73 -2.04 9.71 -2.26
N HIS A 74 -1.52 10.80 -1.73
CA HIS A 74 -0.23 11.34 -2.19
C HIS A 74 0.95 10.47 -1.77
N ALA A 75 0.94 9.96 -0.54
CA ALA A 75 2.01 9.09 -0.05
C ALA A 75 2.11 7.77 -0.83
N LEU A 76 0.96 7.20 -1.26
CA LEU A 76 0.93 6.05 -2.16
C LEU A 76 1.70 6.35 -3.46
N ALA A 77 1.36 7.45 -4.13
CA ALA A 77 1.99 7.81 -5.39
C ALA A 77 3.49 8.06 -5.24
N LEU A 78 3.89 8.84 -4.23
CA LEU A 78 5.30 9.12 -3.93
C LEU A 78 6.09 7.85 -3.63
N GLY A 79 5.53 6.93 -2.85
CA GLY A 79 6.17 5.65 -2.53
C GLY A 79 6.47 4.81 -3.78
N PHE A 80 5.49 4.69 -4.67
CA PHE A 80 5.64 3.94 -5.92
C PHE A 80 6.58 4.63 -6.92
N ILE A 81 6.56 5.95 -7.03
CA ILE A 81 7.51 6.72 -7.85
C ILE A 81 8.95 6.48 -7.37
N CYS A 82 9.19 6.59 -6.06
CA CYS A 82 10.50 6.32 -5.49
C CYS A 82 10.99 4.90 -5.80
N MET A 83 10.13 3.89 -5.65
CA MET A 83 10.48 2.50 -5.97
C MET A 83 10.85 2.34 -7.46
N SER A 84 10.10 2.99 -8.35
CA SER A 84 10.26 2.86 -9.80
C SER A 84 11.48 3.62 -10.33
N LEU A 85 11.91 4.68 -9.63
CA LEU A 85 13.13 5.43 -9.95
C LEU A 85 14.42 4.67 -9.59
N ARG A 86 14.35 3.66 -8.71
CA ARG A 86 15.52 2.87 -8.32
C ARG A 86 16.09 2.15 -9.52
N ILE A 87 17.41 2.11 -9.57
CA ILE A 87 18.14 1.37 -10.59
C ILE A 87 18.10 -0.11 -10.21
N PRO A 88 17.63 -1.00 -11.10
CA PRO A 88 17.66 -2.43 -10.85
C PRO A 88 19.08 -2.92 -10.63
N GLU A 89 19.32 -3.71 -9.59
CA GLU A 89 20.57 -4.41 -9.42
C GLU A 89 20.78 -5.37 -10.60
N LYS A 90 22.02 -5.47 -11.10
CA LYS A 90 22.38 -6.45 -12.14
C LYS A 90 22.24 -7.86 -11.56
N ASN A 91 21.03 -8.39 -11.59
CA ASN A 91 20.82 -9.79 -11.29
C ASN A 91 21.03 -10.64 -12.55
N SER A 92 21.61 -11.82 -12.37
CA SER A 92 21.76 -12.86 -13.36
C SER A 92 20.47 -13.10 -14.16
N ASP A 93 20.56 -13.75 -15.30
CA ASP A 93 19.43 -14.12 -16.22
C ASP A 93 18.21 -14.75 -15.53
N SER A 94 18.36 -15.23 -14.30
CA SER A 94 17.27 -15.72 -13.44
C SER A 94 16.33 -14.64 -12.90
N GLY A 95 16.72 -13.36 -12.89
CA GLY A 95 15.94 -12.27 -12.28
C GLY A 95 14.59 -12.02 -12.98
N ALA A 96 14.57 -12.06 -14.31
CA ALA A 96 13.35 -11.90 -15.10
C ALA A 96 12.36 -13.07 -14.86
N MET A 97 12.87 -14.29 -14.76
CA MET A 97 12.06 -15.48 -14.48
C MET A 97 11.48 -15.45 -13.06
N ILE A 98 12.27 -15.06 -12.07
CA ILE A 98 11.80 -14.90 -10.68
C ILE A 98 10.74 -13.81 -10.61
N GLY A 99 10.96 -12.66 -11.27
CA GLY A 99 10.02 -11.56 -11.35
C GLY A 99 8.69 -11.97 -11.98
N SER A 100 8.71 -12.69 -13.11
CA SER A 100 7.49 -13.15 -13.78
C SER A 100 6.71 -14.20 -12.94
N LYS A 101 7.40 -15.13 -12.29
CA LYS A 101 6.79 -16.10 -11.38
C LYS A 101 6.14 -15.41 -10.17
N SER A 102 6.83 -14.47 -9.56
CA SER A 102 6.31 -13.69 -8.43
C SER A 102 5.11 -12.84 -8.84
N GLY A 103 5.18 -12.19 -10.01
CA GLY A 103 4.08 -11.42 -10.56
C GLY A 103 2.84 -12.28 -10.85
N ALA A 104 3.02 -13.43 -11.49
CA ALA A 104 1.94 -14.39 -11.74
C ALA A 104 1.28 -14.87 -10.44
N LEU A 105 2.10 -15.12 -9.41
CA LEU A 105 1.62 -15.53 -8.09
C LEU A 105 0.75 -14.43 -7.44
N ILE A 106 1.20 -13.18 -7.46
CA ILE A 106 0.48 -12.03 -6.93
C ILE A 106 -0.86 -11.85 -7.64
N VAL A 107 -0.85 -11.86 -8.99
CA VAL A 107 -2.07 -11.72 -9.80
C VAL A 107 -3.05 -12.86 -9.51
N SER A 108 -2.57 -14.10 -9.46
CA SER A 108 -3.42 -15.26 -9.13
C SER A 108 -4.06 -15.13 -7.75
N THR A 109 -3.31 -14.63 -6.75
CA THR A 109 -3.81 -14.39 -5.40
C THR A 109 -4.92 -13.33 -5.41
N TYR A 110 -4.74 -12.24 -6.15
CA TYR A 110 -5.75 -11.18 -6.27
C TYR A 110 -7.02 -11.66 -6.97
N LEU A 111 -6.88 -12.48 -8.02
CA LEU A 111 -8.04 -13.07 -8.69
C LEU A 111 -8.83 -13.99 -7.78
N VAL A 112 -8.16 -14.84 -7.00
CA VAL A 112 -8.82 -15.71 -6.02
C VAL A 112 -9.53 -14.90 -4.94
N GLN A 113 -8.91 -13.83 -4.43
CA GLN A 113 -9.54 -12.92 -3.47
C GLN A 113 -10.76 -12.21 -4.08
N ALA A 114 -10.67 -11.74 -5.34
CA ALA A 114 -11.78 -11.10 -6.03
C ALA A 114 -12.96 -12.05 -6.22
N LEU A 115 -12.71 -13.28 -6.66
CA LEU A 115 -13.73 -14.30 -6.82
C LEU A 115 -14.40 -14.66 -5.48
N ALA A 116 -13.61 -14.86 -4.42
CA ALA A 116 -14.14 -15.13 -3.09
C ALA A 116 -14.99 -13.95 -2.58
N GLY A 117 -14.52 -12.72 -2.79
CA GLY A 117 -15.26 -11.50 -2.46
C GLY A 117 -16.58 -11.40 -3.21
N LEU A 118 -16.57 -11.63 -4.53
CA LEU A 118 -17.78 -11.60 -5.37
C LEU A 118 -18.79 -12.67 -4.96
N VAL A 119 -18.36 -13.89 -4.70
CA VAL A 119 -19.27 -14.96 -4.24
C VAL A 119 -20.00 -14.53 -2.97
N VAL A 120 -19.28 -13.90 -2.02
CA VAL A 120 -19.92 -13.44 -0.78
C VAL A 120 -20.80 -12.23 -1.02
N SER A 121 -20.37 -11.23 -1.79
CA SER A 121 -21.17 -10.03 -2.03
C SER A 121 -22.44 -10.32 -2.84
N LEU A 122 -22.35 -11.16 -3.85
CA LEU A 122 -23.50 -11.61 -4.63
C LEU A 122 -24.42 -12.50 -3.78
N GLY A 123 -23.84 -13.44 -3.02
CA GLY A 123 -24.63 -14.27 -2.10
C GLY A 123 -25.43 -13.44 -1.12
N LEU A 124 -24.84 -12.42 -0.51
CA LEU A 124 -25.54 -11.50 0.40
C LEU A 124 -26.59 -10.67 -0.33
N ALA A 125 -26.29 -10.14 -1.51
CA ALA A 125 -27.21 -9.32 -2.28
C ALA A 125 -28.45 -10.09 -2.75
N TYR A 126 -28.30 -11.38 -3.05
CA TYR A 126 -29.43 -12.19 -3.52
C TYR A 126 -30.20 -12.92 -2.40
N THR A 127 -29.64 -12.97 -1.17
CA THR A 127 -30.30 -13.72 -0.07
C THR A 127 -30.78 -12.84 1.07
N ILE A 128 -29.91 -12.02 1.65
CA ILE A 128 -30.15 -11.36 2.95
C ILE A 128 -30.29 -9.84 2.78
N MET A 129 -29.60 -9.26 1.80
CA MET A 129 -29.43 -7.81 1.66
C MET A 129 -29.58 -7.36 0.20
N PRO A 130 -30.82 -7.24 -0.32
CA PRO A 130 -31.05 -6.90 -1.74
C PRO A 130 -30.41 -5.59 -2.19
N ASP A 131 -30.29 -4.61 -1.27
CA ASP A 131 -29.70 -3.29 -1.52
C ASP A 131 -28.17 -3.27 -1.43
N PHE A 132 -27.55 -4.43 -1.16
CA PHE A 132 -26.10 -4.50 -1.04
C PHE A 132 -25.42 -4.33 -2.39
N PHE A 133 -24.40 -3.46 -2.46
CA PHE A 133 -23.69 -3.19 -3.71
C PHE A 133 -22.98 -4.46 -4.21
N LYS A 134 -23.44 -5.00 -5.31
CA LYS A 134 -23.04 -6.34 -5.81
C LYS A 134 -21.55 -6.47 -6.07
N ALA A 135 -20.91 -5.41 -6.55
CA ALA A 135 -19.46 -5.40 -6.86
C ALA A 135 -18.56 -5.12 -5.65
N SER A 136 -19.13 -4.94 -4.44
CA SER A 136 -18.34 -4.63 -3.23
C SER A 136 -17.26 -5.67 -2.91
N GLY A 137 -17.48 -6.93 -3.32
CA GLY A 137 -16.51 -8.01 -3.14
C GLY A 137 -15.18 -7.82 -3.86
N ILE A 138 -15.15 -7.04 -4.95
CA ILE A 138 -13.91 -6.71 -5.68
C ILE A 138 -13.00 -5.78 -4.84
N LEU A 139 -13.52 -5.08 -3.84
CA LEU A 139 -12.69 -4.33 -2.89
C LEU A 139 -11.79 -5.23 -2.03
N LEU A 140 -12.07 -6.53 -1.93
CA LEU A 140 -11.28 -7.43 -1.11
C LEU A 140 -9.80 -7.51 -1.52
N PRO A 141 -9.43 -7.82 -2.78
CA PRO A 141 -8.02 -7.84 -3.19
C PRO A 141 -7.38 -6.45 -3.15
N MET A 142 -8.14 -5.38 -3.39
CA MET A 142 -7.63 -4.01 -3.28
C MET A 142 -7.25 -3.68 -1.85
N ALA A 143 -8.03 -4.11 -0.88
CA ALA A 143 -7.81 -3.84 0.54
C ALA A 143 -6.77 -4.79 1.17
N TYR A 144 -6.92 -6.10 0.99
CA TYR A 144 -6.06 -7.12 1.60
C TYR A 144 -4.70 -7.25 0.91
N GLY A 145 -4.69 -7.15 -0.42
CA GLY A 145 -3.49 -7.37 -1.23
C GLY A 145 -2.69 -6.10 -1.49
N GLN A 146 -3.37 -4.96 -1.71
CA GLN A 146 -2.73 -3.72 -2.10
C GLN A 146 -2.75 -2.64 -0.99
N GLY A 147 -3.59 -2.83 0.02
CA GLY A 147 -3.63 -1.98 1.21
C GLY A 147 -4.56 -0.77 1.11
N PRO A 148 -4.50 0.15 2.11
CA PRO A 148 -5.51 1.20 2.28
C PRO A 148 -5.52 2.23 1.15
N GLY A 149 -4.39 2.47 0.49
CA GLY A 149 -4.33 3.40 -0.64
C GLY A 149 -5.25 2.99 -1.77
N GLN A 150 -5.16 1.74 -2.23
CA GLN A 150 -6.01 1.20 -3.29
C GLN A 150 -7.45 1.03 -2.85
N ALA A 151 -7.65 0.55 -1.62
CA ALA A 151 -8.98 0.44 -1.04
C ALA A 151 -9.71 1.79 -0.99
N ASN A 152 -9.01 2.86 -0.65
CA ASN A 152 -9.53 4.22 -0.67
C ASN A 152 -9.90 4.66 -2.09
N ASN A 153 -9.00 4.48 -3.06
CA ASN A 153 -9.20 4.93 -4.43
C ASN A 153 -10.39 4.22 -5.10
N VAL A 154 -10.42 2.88 -5.02
CA VAL A 154 -11.51 2.10 -5.61
C VAL A 154 -12.83 2.31 -4.83
N GLY A 155 -12.76 2.44 -3.51
CA GLY A 155 -13.90 2.78 -2.67
C GLY A 155 -14.54 4.11 -3.05
N THR A 156 -13.73 5.15 -3.34
CA THR A 156 -14.20 6.44 -3.83
C THR A 156 -14.88 6.32 -5.19
N THR A 157 -14.30 5.53 -6.10
CA THR A 157 -14.93 5.25 -7.41
C THR A 157 -16.28 4.56 -7.23
N TYR A 158 -16.40 3.62 -6.29
CA TYR A 158 -17.66 2.92 -6.02
C TYR A 158 -18.70 3.84 -5.38
N GLU A 159 -18.29 4.84 -4.58
CA GLU A 159 -19.22 5.88 -4.11
C GLU A 159 -19.83 6.66 -5.28
N ALA A 160 -19.04 7.03 -6.28
CA ALA A 160 -19.52 7.68 -7.49
C ALA A 160 -20.47 6.78 -8.32
N LEU A 161 -20.36 5.45 -8.18
CA LEU A 161 -21.22 4.44 -8.82
C LEU A 161 -22.43 4.04 -7.98
N GLY A 162 -22.69 4.73 -6.85
CA GLY A 162 -23.85 4.53 -6.01
C GLY A 162 -23.64 3.61 -4.79
N MET A 163 -22.43 3.19 -4.49
CA MET A 163 -22.13 2.46 -3.24
C MET A 163 -22.06 3.41 -2.07
N ALA A 164 -23.06 3.49 -1.23
CA ALA A 164 -23.03 4.28 -0.01
C ALA A 164 -21.82 3.89 0.87
N SER A 165 -20.98 4.88 1.23
CA SER A 165 -19.79 4.67 2.08
C SER A 165 -18.75 3.67 1.54
N GLY A 166 -18.60 3.55 0.23
CA GLY A 166 -17.68 2.61 -0.42
C GLY A 166 -16.22 2.80 0.01
N ARG A 167 -15.80 4.04 0.21
CA ARG A 167 -14.49 4.42 0.74
C ARG A 167 -14.26 3.89 2.15
N THR A 168 -15.20 4.15 3.05
CA THR A 168 -15.13 3.67 4.43
C THR A 168 -15.13 2.14 4.49
N PHE A 169 -15.93 1.50 3.65
CA PHE A 169 -15.95 0.04 3.52
C PHE A 169 -14.59 -0.50 3.05
N GLY A 170 -13.98 0.08 2.02
CA GLY A 170 -12.65 -0.30 1.54
C GLY A 170 -11.56 -0.14 2.60
N LEU A 171 -11.53 1.00 3.31
CA LEU A 171 -10.57 1.24 4.39
C LEU A 171 -10.78 0.28 5.57
N SER A 172 -12.04 -0.10 5.88
CA SER A 172 -12.36 -1.12 6.88
C SER A 172 -11.78 -2.48 6.53
N LEU A 173 -11.95 -2.88 5.27
CA LEU A 173 -11.37 -4.12 4.76
C LEU A 173 -9.84 -4.07 4.85
N ALA A 174 -9.19 -2.95 4.52
CA ALA A 174 -7.74 -2.82 4.61
C ALA A 174 -7.23 -2.94 6.06
N ALA A 175 -7.87 -2.25 7.01
CA ALA A 175 -7.52 -2.36 8.43
C ALA A 175 -7.69 -3.80 8.93
N THR A 176 -8.77 -4.47 8.55
CA THR A 176 -9.01 -5.88 8.86
C THR A 176 -7.97 -6.79 8.20
N GLY A 177 -7.58 -6.50 6.95
CA GLY A 177 -6.54 -7.22 6.24
C GLY A 177 -5.20 -7.18 6.98
N TYR A 178 -4.80 -6.03 7.51
CA TYR A 178 -3.60 -5.91 8.34
C TYR A 178 -3.68 -6.73 9.63
N LEU A 179 -4.82 -6.69 10.32
CA LEU A 179 -5.02 -7.52 11.52
C LEU A 179 -4.92 -9.01 11.17
N CYS A 180 -5.56 -9.44 10.09
CA CYS A 180 -5.46 -10.81 9.60
C CYS A 180 -4.01 -11.19 9.28
N ALA A 181 -3.29 -10.36 8.54
CA ALA A 181 -1.89 -10.61 8.21
C ALA A 181 -1.01 -10.73 9.47
N CYS A 182 -1.22 -9.85 10.46
CA CYS A 182 -0.46 -9.88 11.71
C CYS A 182 -0.77 -11.10 12.57
N ILE A 183 -2.01 -11.54 12.65
CA ILE A 183 -2.41 -12.68 13.50
C ILE A 183 -2.17 -14.00 12.76
N VAL A 184 -2.81 -14.16 11.61
CA VAL A 184 -2.78 -15.43 10.86
C VAL A 184 -1.42 -15.66 10.21
N GLY A 185 -0.81 -14.60 9.64
CA GLY A 185 0.52 -14.67 9.03
C GLY A 185 1.58 -15.11 10.04
N VAL A 186 1.57 -14.56 11.25
CA VAL A 186 2.51 -14.94 12.30
C VAL A 186 2.28 -16.36 12.78
N VAL A 187 1.02 -16.75 13.01
CA VAL A 187 0.67 -18.13 13.38
C VAL A 187 1.13 -19.11 12.29
N PHE A 188 0.84 -18.79 11.03
CA PHE A 188 1.25 -19.62 9.90
C PHE A 188 2.77 -19.76 9.81
N LEU A 189 3.51 -18.65 9.89
CA LEU A 189 4.97 -18.64 9.86
C LEU A 189 5.57 -19.44 11.02
N ASN A 190 5.01 -19.35 12.22
CA ASN A 190 5.47 -20.12 13.37
C ASN A 190 5.22 -21.63 13.18
N ILE A 191 4.05 -22.02 12.67
CA ILE A 191 3.74 -23.43 12.37
C ILE A 191 4.67 -23.94 11.26
N TYR A 192 4.84 -23.16 10.20
CA TYR A 192 5.71 -23.53 9.07
C TYR A 192 7.17 -23.67 9.49
N ASN A 193 7.68 -22.73 10.29
CA ASN A 193 9.05 -22.76 10.84
C ASN A 193 9.27 -24.00 11.73
N ARG A 194 8.31 -24.33 12.60
CA ARG A 194 8.38 -25.55 13.45
C ARG A 194 8.42 -26.83 12.61
N LYS A 195 7.65 -26.86 11.50
CA LYS A 195 7.52 -28.06 10.65
C LYS A 195 8.71 -28.26 9.74
N ASN A 196 9.30 -27.20 9.19
CA ASN A 196 10.32 -27.24 8.15
C ASN A 196 11.72 -26.87 8.63
N ARG A 197 11.92 -26.63 9.95
CA ARG A 197 13.20 -26.22 10.55
C ARG A 197 13.92 -25.16 9.70
N LEU A 198 13.21 -24.09 9.33
CA LEU A 198 13.83 -22.98 8.62
C LEU A 198 14.99 -22.46 9.47
N GLU A 199 16.21 -22.61 8.98
CA GLU A 199 17.37 -21.97 9.59
C GLU A 199 17.11 -20.46 9.56
N ARG A 200 17.22 -19.85 10.73
CA ARG A 200 17.29 -18.39 10.83
C ARG A 200 18.53 -17.99 10.08
N ILE A 201 18.37 -17.45 8.89
CA ILE A 201 19.43 -16.70 8.22
C ILE A 201 19.62 -15.45 9.12
N GLN A 202 20.42 -15.62 10.14
CA GLN A 202 21.00 -14.50 10.86
C GLN A 202 22.11 -13.99 9.96
N ASN A 203 21.79 -13.06 9.08
CA ASN A 203 22.81 -12.23 8.48
C ASN A 203 23.48 -11.50 9.66
N LYS A 204 24.69 -11.95 10.03
CA LYS A 204 25.51 -11.31 11.06
C LYS A 204 25.79 -9.83 10.73
N GLU A 205 25.61 -9.43 9.46
CA GLU A 205 25.76 -8.06 8.97
C GLU A 205 24.64 -7.12 9.47
N ASP A 206 23.42 -7.62 9.71
CA ASP A 206 22.33 -6.78 10.25
C ASP A 206 22.43 -6.45 11.73
N ILE A 207 23.36 -7.08 12.47
CA ILE A 207 23.50 -6.88 13.92
C ILE A 207 24.38 -5.65 14.24
N SER A 208 25.25 -5.24 13.33
CA SER A 208 26.17 -4.12 13.56
C SER A 208 25.48 -2.75 13.48
N GLY A 209 24.31 -2.65 12.84
CA GLY A 209 23.56 -1.40 12.70
C GLY A 209 24.30 -0.28 11.99
N SER A 210 25.53 -0.52 11.55
CA SER A 210 26.35 0.44 10.83
C SER A 210 26.10 0.31 9.31
N VAL A 211 25.63 1.38 8.71
CA VAL A 211 25.57 1.49 7.26
C VAL A 211 26.99 1.73 6.77
N THR A 212 27.56 0.77 6.06
CA THR A 212 28.88 0.94 5.43
C THR A 212 28.77 1.88 4.24
N ILE A 213 29.89 2.48 3.85
CA ILE A 213 29.95 3.36 2.66
C ILE A 213 29.45 2.62 1.43
N ASP A 214 29.78 1.34 1.27
CA ASP A 214 29.37 0.50 0.15
C ASP A 214 27.85 0.25 0.10
N THR A 215 27.18 0.26 1.26
CA THR A 215 25.72 0.14 1.33
C THR A 215 25.01 1.45 0.99
N PHE A 216 25.67 2.59 1.30
CA PHE A 216 25.13 3.93 1.09
C PHE A 216 25.40 4.47 -0.30
N GLN A 217 26.52 4.12 -0.91
CA GLN A 217 27.03 4.71 -2.13
C GLN A 217 27.59 3.65 -3.09
N ASN A 218 27.18 3.69 -4.37
CA ASN A 218 27.82 2.94 -5.44
C ASN A 218 29.06 3.68 -5.97
N ASN A 219 30.02 2.96 -6.55
CA ASN A 219 31.29 3.52 -7.04
C ASN A 219 31.13 4.67 -8.06
N ASP A 220 30.02 4.69 -8.80
CA ASP A 220 29.72 5.67 -9.85
C ASP A 220 28.79 6.81 -9.39
N GLU A 221 28.42 6.85 -8.12
CA GLU A 221 27.59 7.93 -7.55
C GLU A 221 28.41 9.16 -7.18
N ILE A 222 27.72 10.29 -6.94
CA ILE A 222 28.34 11.53 -6.45
C ILE A 222 29.02 11.22 -5.11
N PRO A 223 30.34 11.52 -4.95
CA PRO A 223 31.08 11.28 -3.72
C PRO A 223 30.45 11.99 -2.52
N ILE A 224 30.58 11.42 -1.33
CA ILE A 224 30.10 12.04 -0.08
C ILE A 224 30.85 13.35 0.21
N SER A 225 32.09 13.47 -0.28
CA SER A 225 32.93 14.65 -0.13
C SER A 225 32.47 15.87 -0.96
N GLU A 226 31.58 15.68 -1.92
CA GLU A 226 30.98 16.80 -2.64
C GLU A 226 29.89 17.46 -1.81
N SER A 227 29.85 18.80 -1.81
CA SER A 227 28.88 19.60 -1.05
C SER A 227 27.45 19.56 -1.60
N VAL A 228 27.14 18.60 -2.45
CA VAL A 228 25.80 18.40 -3.01
C VAL A 228 24.97 17.51 -2.06
N ASP A 229 23.85 18.04 -1.62
CA ASP A 229 22.90 17.28 -0.79
C ASP A 229 22.21 16.20 -1.63
N LYS A 230 22.68 14.96 -1.49
CA LYS A 230 22.08 13.79 -2.17
C LYS A 230 20.61 13.61 -1.85
N LEU A 231 20.17 13.91 -0.63
CA LEU A 231 18.77 13.77 -0.23
C LEU A 231 17.89 14.79 -0.95
N SER A 232 18.33 16.04 -1.03
CA SER A 232 17.61 17.10 -1.75
C SER A 232 17.46 16.76 -3.22
N ILE A 233 18.49 16.20 -3.85
CA ILE A 233 18.41 15.75 -5.25
C ILE A 233 17.36 14.64 -5.42
N GLN A 234 17.36 13.61 -4.54
CA GLN A 234 16.36 12.54 -4.63
C GLN A 234 14.94 13.08 -4.44
N PHE A 235 14.76 13.96 -3.44
CA PHE A 235 13.46 14.56 -3.20
C PHE A 235 12.99 15.42 -4.38
N ALA A 236 13.88 16.26 -4.94
CA ALA A 236 13.57 17.07 -6.12
C ALA A 236 13.21 16.22 -7.34
N LEU A 237 13.96 15.12 -7.57
CA LEU A 237 13.68 14.20 -8.66
C LEU A 237 12.29 13.53 -8.50
N VAL A 238 11.95 13.08 -7.30
CA VAL A 238 10.66 12.48 -7.00
C VAL A 238 9.54 13.49 -7.17
N ALA A 239 9.71 14.73 -6.66
CA ALA A 239 8.74 15.80 -6.79
C ALA A 239 8.51 16.20 -8.25
N LEU A 240 9.58 16.27 -9.04
CA LEU A 240 9.50 16.54 -10.49
C LEU A 240 8.72 15.45 -11.23
N VAL A 241 9.04 14.19 -10.98
CA VAL A 241 8.30 13.06 -11.58
C VAL A 241 6.83 13.09 -11.18
N TYR A 242 6.53 13.47 -9.94
CA TYR A 242 5.14 13.60 -9.49
C TYR A 242 4.41 14.76 -10.18
N LEU A 243 5.09 15.88 -10.40
CA LEU A 243 4.56 17.01 -11.19
C LEU A 243 4.27 16.59 -12.65
N LEU A 244 5.20 15.86 -13.28
CA LEU A 244 4.99 15.31 -14.62
C LEU A 244 3.81 14.33 -14.66
N THR A 245 3.63 13.54 -13.59
CA THR A 245 2.49 12.64 -13.41
C THR A 245 1.18 13.43 -13.41
N TYR A 246 1.12 14.53 -12.67
CA TYR A 246 -0.05 15.40 -12.64
C TYR A 246 -0.39 15.94 -14.02
N TRP A 247 0.58 16.50 -14.75
CA TRP A 247 0.35 17.05 -16.07
C TRP A 247 -0.08 16.00 -17.09
N LEU A 248 0.57 14.83 -17.08
CA LEU A 248 0.17 13.74 -17.99
C LEU A 248 -1.25 13.24 -17.66
N THR A 249 -1.55 13.01 -16.38
CA THR A 249 -2.89 12.58 -15.94
C THR A 249 -3.96 13.59 -16.35
N ARG A 250 -3.68 14.90 -16.16
CA ARG A 250 -4.57 15.99 -16.57
C ARG A 250 -4.77 16.02 -18.09
N GLY A 251 -3.68 15.88 -18.87
CA GLY A 251 -3.74 15.82 -20.33
C GLY A 251 -4.56 14.64 -20.83
N LEU A 252 -4.34 13.45 -20.27
CA LEU A 252 -5.11 12.24 -20.58
C LEU A 252 -6.60 12.40 -20.24
N ASN A 253 -6.90 12.98 -19.07
CA ASN A 253 -8.29 13.23 -18.68
C ASN A 253 -9.00 14.20 -19.64
N ASN A 254 -8.33 15.27 -20.06
CA ASN A 254 -8.86 16.22 -21.02
C ASN A 254 -9.06 15.56 -22.41
N LEU A 255 -8.11 14.74 -22.84
CA LEU A 255 -8.22 14.00 -24.09
C LEU A 255 -9.43 13.04 -24.09
N ILE A 256 -9.64 12.32 -23.00
CA ILE A 256 -10.81 11.44 -22.81
C ILE A 256 -12.10 12.25 -22.84
N ALA A 257 -12.12 13.42 -22.20
CA ALA A 257 -13.28 14.30 -22.20
C ALA A 257 -13.64 14.80 -23.62
N MET A 258 -12.64 14.98 -24.50
CA MET A 258 -12.85 15.36 -25.90
C MET A 258 -13.35 14.19 -26.75
N ILE A 259 -12.77 12.99 -26.59
CA ILE A 259 -13.07 11.82 -27.45
C ILE A 259 -14.36 11.12 -27.00
N ALA A 260 -14.60 10.99 -25.70
CA ALA A 260 -15.70 10.25 -25.11
C ALA A 260 -16.34 11.00 -23.92
N PRO A 261 -17.10 12.08 -24.17
CA PRO A 261 -17.67 12.92 -23.10
C PRO A 261 -18.53 12.13 -22.10
N GLY A 262 -19.31 11.15 -22.58
CA GLY A 262 -20.18 10.31 -21.73
C GLY A 262 -19.43 9.39 -20.77
N ALA A 263 -18.18 9.03 -21.07
CA ALA A 263 -17.35 8.18 -20.23
C ALA A 263 -16.36 9.00 -19.36
N ALA A 264 -16.22 10.30 -19.64
CA ALA A 264 -15.18 11.15 -19.03
C ALA A 264 -15.24 11.18 -17.50
N GLY A 265 -16.41 11.21 -16.91
CA GLY A 265 -16.59 11.22 -15.47
C GLY A 265 -16.05 9.95 -14.79
N THR A 266 -16.47 8.78 -15.27
CA THR A 266 -16.06 7.50 -14.70
C THR A 266 -14.59 7.18 -14.96
N VAL A 267 -14.15 7.35 -16.23
CA VAL A 267 -12.76 7.07 -16.60
C VAL A 267 -11.81 8.08 -15.94
N GLY A 268 -12.21 9.35 -15.84
CA GLY A 268 -11.44 10.38 -15.14
C GLY A 268 -11.24 10.04 -13.67
N THR A 269 -12.27 9.61 -12.95
CA THR A 269 -12.16 9.19 -11.55
C THR A 269 -11.19 8.01 -11.39
N LEU A 270 -11.25 7.02 -12.29
CA LEU A 270 -10.31 5.89 -12.29
C LEU A 270 -8.88 6.35 -12.59
N LEU A 271 -8.70 7.20 -13.59
CA LEU A 271 -7.38 7.72 -13.99
C LEU A 271 -6.69 8.44 -12.84
N TRP A 272 -7.41 9.33 -12.14
CA TRP A 272 -6.89 10.00 -10.95
C TRP A 272 -6.71 9.04 -9.77
N GLY A 273 -7.58 8.07 -9.60
CA GLY A 273 -7.46 7.03 -8.57
C GLY A 273 -6.21 6.15 -8.74
N PHE A 274 -5.79 5.91 -9.98
CA PHE A 274 -4.61 5.12 -10.32
C PHE A 274 -3.38 5.94 -10.74
N ASN A 275 -3.30 7.21 -10.33
CA ASN A 275 -2.19 8.11 -10.64
C ASN A 275 -0.81 7.55 -10.27
N PHE A 276 -0.71 6.71 -9.23
CA PHE A 276 0.52 6.04 -8.82
C PHE A 276 1.06 5.09 -9.91
N ILE A 277 0.19 4.46 -10.74
CA ILE A 277 0.61 3.63 -11.88
C ILE A 277 1.23 4.53 -12.94
N ILE A 278 0.56 5.64 -13.30
CA ILE A 278 1.08 6.61 -14.26
C ILE A 278 2.41 7.17 -13.74
N GLY A 279 2.48 7.53 -12.47
CA GLY A 279 3.71 7.99 -11.82
C GLY A 279 4.84 6.98 -11.88
N SER A 280 4.53 5.70 -11.67
CA SER A 280 5.52 4.62 -11.79
C SER A 280 6.04 4.47 -13.23
N MET A 281 5.17 4.58 -14.23
CA MET A 281 5.57 4.52 -15.64
C MET A 281 6.46 5.70 -16.00
N ILE A 282 6.10 6.93 -15.61
CA ILE A 282 6.94 8.12 -15.83
C ILE A 282 8.29 7.98 -15.10
N ALA A 283 8.29 7.47 -13.88
CA ALA A 283 9.51 7.22 -13.12
C ALA A 283 10.45 6.24 -13.85
N ILE A 284 9.91 5.17 -14.42
CA ILE A 284 10.68 4.22 -15.24
C ILE A 284 11.24 4.92 -16.48
N ILE A 285 10.43 5.70 -17.20
CA ILE A 285 10.87 6.46 -18.37
C ILE A 285 11.98 7.45 -17.99
N CYS A 286 11.79 8.23 -16.92
CA CYS A 286 12.82 9.15 -16.41
C CYS A 286 14.13 8.41 -16.05
N ARG A 287 14.00 7.25 -15.40
CA ARG A 287 15.18 6.40 -15.09
C ARG A 287 15.92 5.97 -16.36
N GLU A 288 15.21 5.50 -17.39
CA GLU A 288 15.85 5.08 -18.63
C GLU A 288 16.42 6.28 -19.42
N ILE A 289 15.80 7.45 -19.38
CA ILE A 289 16.35 8.69 -19.95
C ILE A 289 17.67 9.05 -19.24
N LEU A 290 17.71 9.06 -17.91
CA LEU A 290 18.93 9.37 -17.15
C LEU A 290 20.03 8.35 -17.45
N LYS A 291 19.69 7.07 -17.60
CA LYS A 291 20.62 6.03 -18.04
C LYS A 291 21.14 6.28 -19.46
N GLY A 292 20.28 6.69 -20.40
CA GLY A 292 20.65 7.06 -21.76
C GLY A 292 21.60 8.27 -21.82
N LEU A 293 21.32 9.32 -21.07
CA LEU A 293 22.16 10.52 -20.96
C LEU A 293 23.56 10.18 -20.40
N ARG A 294 23.64 9.24 -19.48
CA ARG A 294 24.91 8.73 -18.96
C ARG A 294 25.65 7.92 -20.02
N SER A 295 24.98 7.04 -20.74
CA SER A 295 25.58 6.26 -21.85
C SER A 295 26.10 7.15 -22.97
N ALA A 296 25.42 8.27 -23.25
CA ALA A 296 25.84 9.30 -24.20
C ALA A 296 26.95 10.23 -23.68
N LYS A 297 27.47 9.99 -22.45
CA LYS A 297 28.48 10.81 -21.78
C LYS A 297 28.11 12.30 -21.60
N ILE A 298 26.81 12.64 -21.70
CA ILE A 298 26.27 13.97 -21.38
C ILE A 298 26.27 14.16 -19.85
N MET A 299 26.01 13.08 -19.11
CA MET A 299 26.09 13.03 -17.65
C MET A 299 27.25 12.13 -17.24
N ASN A 300 28.16 12.65 -16.44
CA ASN A 300 29.36 11.92 -16.01
C ASN A 300 29.13 11.04 -14.78
N ARG A 301 28.03 11.29 -14.02
CA ARG A 301 27.78 10.63 -12.74
C ARG A 301 26.32 10.18 -12.64
N GLN A 302 26.10 9.20 -11.77
CA GLN A 302 24.77 8.73 -11.40
C GLN A 302 24.20 9.60 -10.27
N TYR A 303 23.07 10.26 -10.53
CA TYR A 303 22.39 11.11 -9.54
C TYR A 303 21.39 10.32 -8.66
N GLN A 304 20.91 9.19 -9.15
CA GLN A 304 19.98 8.33 -8.41
C GLN A 304 20.71 7.52 -7.35
N ASN A 305 20.27 7.63 -6.10
CA ASN A 305 20.78 6.82 -4.99
C ASN A 305 19.70 5.84 -4.54
N ASN A 306 19.90 4.55 -4.76
CA ASN A 306 18.95 3.49 -4.44
C ASN A 306 18.62 3.42 -2.95
N TYR A 307 19.61 3.66 -2.08
CA TYR A 307 19.42 3.65 -0.64
C TYR A 307 18.46 4.75 -0.19
N LEU A 308 18.71 6.01 -0.61
CA LEU A 308 17.88 7.15 -0.26
C LEU A 308 16.46 7.02 -0.84
N LEU A 309 16.32 6.63 -2.10
CA LEU A 309 15.02 6.38 -2.72
C LEU A 309 14.23 5.29 -1.97
N SER A 310 14.90 4.24 -1.50
CA SER A 310 14.28 3.21 -0.68
C SER A 310 13.80 3.74 0.67
N ARG A 311 14.57 4.64 1.30
CA ARG A 311 14.18 5.26 2.58
C ARG A 311 13.02 6.23 2.42
N ILE A 312 13.01 7.05 1.38
CA ILE A 312 11.89 7.94 1.05
C ILE A 312 10.63 7.13 0.75
N SER A 313 10.75 6.06 -0.04
CA SER A 313 9.65 5.14 -0.33
C SER A 313 9.10 4.51 0.95
N GLY A 314 9.97 4.02 1.84
CA GLY A 314 9.56 3.44 3.12
C GLY A 314 8.80 4.45 3.99
N LEU A 315 9.31 5.68 4.12
CA LEU A 315 8.63 6.74 4.85
C LEU A 315 7.24 7.05 4.25
N ALA A 316 7.15 7.16 2.93
CA ALA A 316 5.90 7.42 2.24
C ALA A 316 4.87 6.32 2.50
N PHE A 317 5.26 5.05 2.42
CA PHE A 317 4.37 3.93 2.73
C PHE A 317 3.99 3.87 4.21
N ASP A 318 4.90 4.17 5.13
CA ASP A 318 4.58 4.24 6.56
C ASP A 318 3.50 5.30 6.84
N VAL A 319 3.64 6.50 6.28
CA VAL A 319 2.64 7.58 6.39
C VAL A 319 1.32 7.16 5.76
N MET A 320 1.36 6.54 4.57
CA MET A 320 0.17 6.01 3.90
C MET A 320 -0.58 4.99 4.77
N ILE A 321 0.13 4.05 5.38
CA ILE A 321 -0.45 3.00 6.23
C ILE A 321 -1.09 3.63 7.47
N VAL A 322 -0.38 4.53 8.16
CA VAL A 322 -0.88 5.21 9.36
C VAL A 322 -2.14 6.00 9.04
N ALA A 323 -2.08 6.83 8.01
CA ALA A 323 -3.22 7.66 7.59
C ALA A 323 -4.41 6.82 7.11
N GLY A 324 -4.15 5.76 6.34
CA GLY A 324 -5.19 4.86 5.83
C GLY A 324 -5.91 4.08 6.92
N ILE A 325 -5.18 3.54 7.90
CA ILE A 325 -5.80 2.84 9.04
C ILE A 325 -6.58 3.83 9.91
N ALA A 326 -6.02 5.00 10.18
CA ALA A 326 -6.68 6.04 10.98
C ALA A 326 -7.87 6.70 10.27
N GLY A 327 -7.91 6.65 8.93
CA GLY A 327 -9.04 7.08 8.11
C GLY A 327 -10.30 6.24 8.34
N PHE A 328 -10.13 5.03 8.89
CA PHE A 328 -11.25 4.16 9.27
C PHE A 328 -12.05 4.77 10.44
N LEU A 329 -13.37 4.85 10.28
CA LEU A 329 -14.29 5.39 11.28
C LEU A 329 -15.16 4.26 11.85
N PHE A 330 -14.74 3.69 12.98
CA PHE A 330 -15.58 2.71 13.71
C PHE A 330 -16.89 3.34 14.24
N PHE A 331 -16.89 4.63 14.56
CA PHE A 331 -17.95 5.24 15.40
C PHE A 331 -18.73 6.40 14.78
N LYS A 332 -18.45 6.86 13.56
CA LYS A 332 -19.27 7.93 12.97
C LYS A 332 -20.70 7.51 12.60
N TYR A 333 -20.97 6.21 12.72
CA TYR A 333 -22.31 5.64 12.56
C TYR A 333 -23.20 5.72 13.82
N GLY A 334 -22.74 6.33 14.93
CA GLY A 334 -23.53 6.56 16.12
C GLY A 334 -24.85 7.33 15.86
N LYS A 335 -24.92 8.13 14.80
CA LYS A 335 -26.16 8.81 14.36
C LYS A 335 -27.12 7.89 13.60
N TYR A 336 -26.64 6.73 13.12
CA TYR A 336 -27.43 5.69 12.44
C TYR A 336 -27.69 4.45 13.32
N LEU A 337 -27.30 4.50 14.60
CA LEU A 337 -27.54 3.45 15.58
C LEU A 337 -29.04 3.17 15.83
N ASN A 338 -29.94 4.11 15.45
CA ASN A 338 -31.36 3.85 15.48
C ASN A 338 -31.85 2.86 14.40
N ASN A 339 -31.01 2.52 13.42
CA ASN A 339 -31.26 1.43 12.49
C ASN A 339 -30.24 0.30 12.70
N PHE A 340 -30.50 -0.51 13.71
CA PHE A 340 -29.75 -1.74 14.07
C PHE A 340 -29.56 -2.69 12.87
N ARG A 341 -30.33 -2.55 11.82
CA ARG A 341 -30.18 -3.27 10.54
C ARG A 341 -28.90 -2.86 9.79
N TYR A 342 -28.56 -1.58 9.72
CA TYR A 342 -27.36 -1.11 9.02
C TYR A 342 -26.06 -1.43 9.77
N PHE A 343 -26.08 -1.37 11.10
CA PHE A 343 -24.92 -1.74 11.92
C PHE A 343 -24.59 -3.23 11.80
N ASN A 344 -25.58 -4.13 11.82
CA ASN A 344 -25.39 -5.56 11.58
C ASN A 344 -24.94 -5.86 10.14
N SER A 345 -25.36 -5.06 9.17
CA SER A 345 -24.94 -5.27 7.77
C SER A 345 -23.50 -4.82 7.51
N LEU A 346 -23.06 -3.71 8.10
CA LEU A 346 -21.71 -3.18 7.88
C LEU A 346 -20.65 -3.82 8.79
N THR A 347 -20.96 -4.16 10.02
CA THR A 347 -20.03 -4.83 10.96
C THR A 347 -20.16 -6.35 10.95
N GLY A 348 -21.34 -6.88 10.67
CA GLY A 348 -21.55 -8.31 10.54
C GLY A 348 -20.95 -8.91 9.29
N VAL A 349 -20.86 -8.15 8.19
CA VAL A 349 -20.24 -8.61 6.94
C VAL A 349 -18.72 -8.73 7.06
N PRO A 350 -17.97 -7.73 7.53
CA PRO A 350 -16.53 -7.90 7.76
C PRO A 350 -16.23 -8.99 8.80
N ALA A 351 -16.96 -9.05 9.93
CA ALA A 351 -16.74 -10.06 10.95
C ALA A 351 -17.08 -11.48 10.49
N ARG A 352 -18.18 -11.65 9.73
CA ARG A 352 -18.53 -12.93 9.11
C ARG A 352 -17.61 -13.28 7.95
N PHE A 353 -17.14 -12.29 7.20
CA PHE A 353 -16.12 -12.46 6.17
C PHE A 353 -14.79 -12.90 6.79
N ILE A 354 -14.39 -12.30 7.91
CA ILE A 354 -13.27 -12.75 8.72
C ILE A 354 -13.47 -14.20 9.15
N ALA A 355 -14.63 -14.55 9.69
CA ALA A 355 -14.93 -15.91 10.11
C ALA A 355 -14.87 -16.92 8.96
N ILE A 356 -15.29 -16.55 7.75
CA ILE A 356 -15.20 -17.40 6.56
C ILE A 356 -13.74 -17.49 6.05
N CYS A 357 -13.01 -16.38 6.00
CA CYS A 357 -11.58 -16.38 5.65
C CYS A 357 -10.72 -17.10 6.69
N PHE A 358 -11.14 -17.10 7.96
CA PHE A 358 -10.51 -17.84 9.07
C PHE A 358 -10.98 -19.28 9.22
N SER A 359 -12.02 -19.70 8.48
CA SER A 359 -12.44 -21.09 8.58
C SER A 359 -11.25 -21.99 8.17
N PRO A 360 -10.94 -23.02 9.01
CA PRO A 360 -9.86 -23.97 8.69
C PRO A 360 -10.07 -24.72 7.38
N ALA A 361 -11.31 -24.72 6.88
CA ALA A 361 -11.68 -25.31 5.59
C ALA A 361 -11.30 -24.40 4.41
N ALA A 362 -11.58 -23.09 4.49
CA ALA A 362 -11.19 -22.12 3.45
C ALA A 362 -9.67 -22.00 3.34
N GLN A 363 -8.97 -21.95 4.48
CA GLN A 363 -7.50 -21.94 4.49
C GLN A 363 -6.89 -23.22 3.91
N ARG A 364 -7.46 -24.39 4.22
CA ARG A 364 -6.99 -25.66 3.63
C ARG A 364 -7.30 -25.75 2.14
N TRP A 365 -8.42 -25.18 1.70
CA TRP A 365 -8.80 -25.16 0.29
C TRP A 365 -7.92 -24.23 -0.53
N VAL A 366 -7.70 -23.00 -0.05
CA VAL A 366 -6.80 -22.02 -0.65
C VAL A 366 -5.37 -22.56 -0.66
N HIS A 367 -4.89 -23.13 0.45
CA HIS A 367 -3.54 -23.71 0.52
C HIS A 367 -3.37 -24.92 -0.42
N ARG A 368 -4.35 -25.82 -0.49
CA ARG A 368 -4.30 -26.98 -1.41
C ARG A 368 -4.44 -26.56 -2.88
N GLY A 369 -5.29 -25.59 -3.18
CA GLY A 369 -5.43 -25.02 -4.51
C GLY A 369 -4.15 -24.33 -4.95
N PHE A 370 -3.55 -23.55 -4.07
CA PHE A 370 -2.30 -22.84 -4.27
C PHE A 370 -1.11 -23.79 -4.49
N MET A 371 -0.98 -24.84 -3.66
CA MET A 371 0.08 -25.85 -3.80
C MET A 371 -0.12 -26.73 -5.04
N LYS A 372 -1.38 -26.98 -5.43
CA LYS A 372 -1.66 -27.69 -6.70
C LYS A 372 -1.33 -26.80 -7.91
N ALA A 373 -1.72 -25.54 -7.91
CA ALA A 373 -1.37 -24.59 -8.97
C ALA A 373 0.15 -24.38 -9.06
N TYR A 374 0.85 -24.25 -7.94
CA TYR A 374 2.30 -24.15 -7.87
C TYR A 374 2.98 -25.41 -8.43
N LYS A 375 2.56 -26.62 -8.02
CA LYS A 375 3.09 -27.90 -8.54
C LYS A 375 2.76 -28.08 -10.02
N TYR A 376 1.57 -27.68 -10.47
CA TYR A 376 1.17 -27.75 -11.87
C TYR A 376 2.02 -26.81 -12.74
N PHE A 377 2.25 -25.58 -12.30
CA PHE A 377 3.12 -24.62 -12.95
C PHE A 377 4.58 -25.12 -12.97
N ASP A 378 5.13 -25.57 -11.86
CA ASP A 378 6.51 -26.06 -11.76
C ASP A 378 6.72 -27.31 -12.66
N LYS A 379 5.74 -28.21 -12.73
CA LYS A 379 5.81 -29.41 -13.56
C LYS A 379 5.73 -29.13 -15.06
N HIS A 380 4.87 -28.16 -15.47
CA HIS A 380 4.69 -27.84 -16.90
C HIS A 380 5.80 -26.94 -17.44
N TRP A 381 6.33 -26.03 -16.63
CA TRP A 381 7.43 -25.16 -17.07
C TRP A 381 8.80 -25.85 -17.10
N ARG A 382 9.02 -26.90 -16.32
CA ARG A 382 10.26 -27.70 -16.44
C ARG A 382 10.34 -28.45 -17.77
N CYS A 383 9.22 -28.70 -18.43
CA CYS A 383 9.21 -29.38 -19.74
C CYS A 383 9.60 -28.48 -20.91
N TYR A 384 9.67 -27.16 -20.72
CA TYR A 384 9.98 -26.18 -21.77
C TYR A 384 11.36 -25.53 -21.64
N LEU A 385 12.20 -25.96 -20.71
CA LEU A 385 13.58 -25.53 -20.63
C LEU A 385 14.47 -26.54 -21.35
N PRO A 386 15.22 -26.17 -22.43
CA PRO A 386 16.26 -26.99 -22.97
C PRO A 386 17.35 -27.20 -21.91
N ARG A 387 17.86 -28.43 -21.84
CA ARG A 387 18.95 -28.84 -20.95
C ARG A 387 20.24 -28.15 -21.31
#